data_9a2d6bc6f1c5f0e9c3d70726f9c20fdf
#
_entry.id   9a2d6bc6f1c5f0e9c3d70726f9c20fdf
#
_cell.length_a   1.000
_cell.length_b   1.000
_cell.length_c   1.000
_cell.angle_alpha   90.00
_cell.angle_beta   90.00
_cell.angle_gamma   90.00
#
_symmetry.space_group_name_H-M   'P 1'
#
loop_
_entity.id
_entity.type
_entity.pdbx_description
1 polymer ?
#
loop_
_entity_poly.entity_id
_entity_poly.type
_entity_poly.pdbx_seq_one_letter_code
_entity_poly.pdbx_strand_id
1 'polypeptide(L)'
;IVTSEVILEIAEEINKRPYLSGITLTGGDPLYRPAQLAVLLQSILDRVDRPISVWLYTGFRWEDVFDLPVMSLVDVVVDGPFIWSCADKRLAYCGSTNQRIIDVKKSVESGEVILYEA
;
A
#
# COMPACT_ATOMS: atom_id res chain seq x y z
N ILE A 1 12.54 -10.10 -10.04
CA ILE A 1 11.43 -10.94 -10.52
C ILE A 1 10.81 -11.69 -9.35
N VAL A 2 9.52 -11.54 -9.18
CA VAL A 2 8.79 -12.24 -8.12
C VAL A 2 8.34 -13.59 -8.66
N THR A 3 8.77 -14.67 -7.99
CA THR A 3 8.41 -16.03 -8.34
C THR A 3 7.31 -16.56 -7.41
N SER A 4 6.67 -17.66 -7.79
CA SER A 4 5.69 -18.31 -6.93
C SER A 4 6.30 -18.79 -5.60
N GLU A 5 7.59 -19.12 -5.59
CA GLU A 5 8.31 -19.49 -4.37
C GLU A 5 8.41 -18.31 -3.40
N VAL A 6 8.71 -17.10 -3.92
CA VAL A 6 8.78 -15.89 -3.09
C VAL A 6 7.40 -15.55 -2.52
N ILE A 7 6.35 -15.70 -3.30
CA ILE A 7 4.97 -15.48 -2.84
C ILE A 7 4.64 -16.41 -1.68
N LEU A 8 4.98 -17.70 -1.81
CA LEU A 8 4.76 -18.69 -0.74
C LEU A 8 5.56 -18.34 0.51
N GLU A 9 6.81 -17.94 0.37
CA GLU A 9 7.65 -17.55 1.50
C GLU A 9 7.06 -16.37 2.27
N ILE A 10 6.59 -15.34 1.57
CA ILE A 10 5.97 -14.16 2.19
C ILE A 10 4.71 -14.57 2.96
N ALA A 11 3.84 -15.36 2.34
CA ALA A 11 2.61 -15.80 2.96
C ALA A 11 2.88 -16.69 4.18
N GLU A 12 3.85 -17.60 4.09
CA GLU A 12 4.25 -18.46 5.21
C GLU A 12 4.80 -17.66 6.39
N GLU A 13 5.62 -16.64 6.12
CA GLU A 13 6.15 -15.77 7.17
C GLU A 13 5.03 -15.02 7.90
N ILE A 14 4.03 -14.54 7.16
CA ILE A 14 2.87 -13.89 7.77
C ILE A 14 2.08 -14.89 8.62
N ASN A 15 1.85 -16.09 8.11
CA ASN A 15 1.08 -17.13 8.80
C ASN A 15 1.76 -17.62 10.08
N LYS A 16 3.10 -17.67 10.09
CA LYS A 16 3.87 -18.06 11.28
C LYS A 16 3.83 -17.01 12.39
N ARG A 17 3.48 -15.78 12.06
CA ARG A 17 3.51 -14.66 13.00
C ARG A 17 2.11 -14.07 13.17
N PRO A 18 1.28 -14.64 14.05
CA PRO A 18 -0.12 -14.21 14.19
C PRO A 18 -0.28 -12.77 14.68
N TYR A 19 0.78 -12.17 15.21
CA TYR A 19 0.77 -10.76 15.63
C TYR A 19 0.91 -9.78 14.46
N LEU A 20 1.29 -10.24 13.26
CA LEU A 20 1.36 -9.38 12.09
C LEU A 20 -0.04 -9.07 11.57
N SER A 21 -0.35 -7.79 11.45
CA SER A 21 -1.68 -7.32 11.04
C SER A 21 -1.72 -6.76 9.63
N GLY A 22 -0.58 -6.63 8.97
CA GLY A 22 -0.55 -6.05 7.63
C GLY A 22 0.81 -6.11 6.96
N ILE A 23 0.84 -5.65 5.72
CA ILE A 23 2.04 -5.51 4.91
C ILE A 23 2.14 -4.09 4.38
N THR A 24 3.38 -3.62 4.17
CA THR A 24 3.65 -2.31 3.59
C THR A 24 4.45 -2.49 2.30
N LEU A 25 3.95 -1.91 1.22
CA LEU A 25 4.60 -1.94 -0.08
C LEU A 25 5.36 -0.62 -0.28
N THR A 26 6.68 -0.71 -0.39
CA THR A 26 7.57 0.42 -0.52
C THR A 26 8.79 0.03 -1.35
N GLY A 27 9.78 0.92 -1.49
CA GLY A 27 10.95 0.68 -2.30
C GLY A 27 10.86 1.43 -3.63
N GLY A 28 11.43 0.91 -4.72
CA GLY A 28 11.16 1.43 -6.07
C GLY A 28 9.65 1.50 -6.24
N ASP A 29 9.13 2.53 -6.91
CA ASP A 29 7.68 2.80 -6.84
C ASP A 29 6.84 1.56 -7.18
N PRO A 30 6.02 1.05 -6.26
CA PRO A 30 5.21 -0.14 -6.49
C PRO A 30 4.22 0.01 -7.65
N LEU A 31 3.79 1.24 -7.95
CA LEU A 31 2.80 1.50 -8.99
C LEU A 31 3.40 1.67 -10.38
N TYR A 32 4.70 1.46 -10.56
CA TYR A 32 5.30 1.43 -11.90
C TYR A 32 4.72 0.30 -12.77
N ARG A 33 4.34 -0.81 -12.14
CA ARG A 33 3.75 -1.96 -12.84
C ARG A 33 2.51 -2.42 -12.08
N PRO A 34 1.42 -1.65 -12.16
CA PRO A 34 0.26 -1.88 -11.29
C PRO A 34 -0.44 -3.21 -11.53
N ALA A 35 -0.48 -3.69 -12.78
CA ALA A 35 -1.10 -4.98 -13.08
C ALA A 35 -0.33 -6.15 -12.45
N GLN A 36 1.00 -6.10 -12.50
CA GLN A 36 1.85 -7.12 -11.88
C GLN A 36 1.75 -7.07 -10.36
N LEU A 37 1.69 -5.87 -9.79
CA LEU A 37 1.51 -5.69 -8.36
C LEU A 37 0.17 -6.27 -7.89
N ALA A 38 -0.91 -6.05 -8.66
CA ALA A 38 -2.23 -6.60 -8.32
C ALA A 38 -2.20 -8.12 -8.28
N VAL A 39 -1.57 -8.76 -9.25
CA VAL A 39 -1.43 -10.22 -9.28
C VAL A 39 -0.62 -10.72 -8.09
N LEU A 40 0.49 -10.07 -7.78
CA LEU A 40 1.33 -10.42 -6.64
C LEU A 40 0.57 -10.31 -5.32
N LEU A 41 -0.09 -9.18 -5.09
CA LEU A 41 -0.86 -8.96 -3.87
C LEU A 41 -1.99 -9.96 -3.72
N GLN A 42 -2.76 -10.20 -4.78
CA GLN A 42 -3.85 -11.17 -4.72
C GLN A 42 -3.33 -12.55 -4.37
N SER A 43 -2.20 -12.94 -4.96
CA SER A 43 -1.58 -14.24 -4.68
C SER A 43 -1.13 -14.37 -3.23
N ILE A 44 -0.60 -13.31 -2.64
CA ILE A 44 -0.22 -13.30 -1.21
C ILE A 44 -1.46 -13.37 -0.33
N LEU A 45 -2.45 -12.52 -0.60
CA LEU A 45 -3.68 -12.45 0.20
C LEU A 45 -4.47 -13.75 0.18
N ASP A 46 -4.45 -14.47 -0.94
CA ASP A 46 -5.12 -15.77 -1.07
C ASP A 46 -4.46 -16.86 -0.21
N ARG A 47 -3.21 -16.69 0.14
CA ARG A 47 -2.44 -17.68 0.90
C ARG A 47 -2.29 -17.37 2.38
N VAL A 48 -2.57 -16.14 2.81
CA VAL A 48 -2.52 -15.81 4.24
C VAL A 48 -3.79 -16.36 4.92
N ASP A 49 -3.64 -16.71 6.20
CA ASP A 49 -4.68 -17.42 6.95
C ASP A 49 -5.71 -16.49 7.61
N ARG A 50 -5.59 -15.18 7.40
CA ARG A 50 -6.47 -14.18 7.99
C ARG A 50 -6.45 -12.90 7.17
N PRO A 51 -7.46 -12.01 7.30
CA PRO A 51 -7.41 -10.69 6.68
C PRO A 51 -6.25 -9.87 7.26
N ILE A 52 -5.51 -9.21 6.38
CA ILE A 52 -4.42 -8.31 6.76
C ILE A 52 -4.62 -6.97 6.07
N SER A 53 -4.12 -5.89 6.67
CA SER A 53 -4.15 -4.58 6.04
C SER A 53 -3.00 -4.42 5.06
N VAL A 54 -3.23 -3.65 3.99
CA VAL A 54 -2.23 -3.37 2.97
C VAL A 54 -2.02 -1.87 2.87
N TRP A 55 -0.79 -1.44 3.12
CA TRP A 55 -0.35 -0.05 3.01
C TRP A 55 0.56 0.07 1.80
N LEU A 56 0.33 1.09 0.99
CA LEU A 56 1.11 1.34 -0.23
C LEU A 56 1.71 2.74 -0.19
N TYR A 57 3.04 2.82 -0.34
CA TYR A 57 3.75 4.09 -0.48
C TYR A 57 4.07 4.30 -1.96
N THR A 58 3.67 5.45 -2.52
CA THR A 58 3.92 5.77 -3.92
C THR A 58 4.30 7.24 -4.08
N GLY A 59 5.12 7.53 -5.09
CA GLY A 59 5.42 8.90 -5.51
C GLY A 59 4.35 9.50 -6.40
N PHE A 60 3.42 8.70 -6.91
CA PHE A 60 2.29 9.20 -7.69
C PHE A 60 1.27 9.87 -6.79
N ARG A 61 0.49 10.78 -7.34
CA ARG A 61 -0.62 11.38 -6.63
C ARG A 61 -1.84 10.50 -6.72
N TRP A 62 -2.64 10.48 -5.66
CA TRP A 62 -3.89 9.70 -5.62
C TRP A 62 -4.79 9.96 -6.83
N GLU A 63 -4.90 11.22 -7.23
CA GLU A 63 -5.73 11.63 -8.35
C GLU A 63 -5.35 10.95 -9.68
N ASP A 64 -4.10 10.51 -9.79
CA ASP A 64 -3.59 9.85 -10.99
C ASP A 64 -3.71 8.32 -10.96
N VAL A 65 -3.94 7.74 -9.78
CA VAL A 65 -3.83 6.28 -9.60
C VAL A 65 -5.04 5.63 -8.91
N PHE A 66 -6.01 6.42 -8.47
CA PHE A 66 -7.12 5.90 -7.63
C PHE A 66 -7.98 4.84 -8.33
N ASP A 67 -8.03 4.85 -9.65
CA ASP A 67 -8.86 3.93 -10.44
C ASP A 67 -8.12 2.67 -10.88
N LEU A 68 -6.87 2.49 -10.48
CA LEU A 68 -6.13 1.27 -10.80
C LEU A 68 -6.74 0.06 -10.09
N PRO A 69 -6.84 -1.10 -10.78
CA PRO A 69 -7.42 -2.31 -10.17
C PRO A 69 -6.76 -2.74 -8.86
N VAL A 70 -5.45 -2.50 -8.70
CA VAL A 70 -4.74 -2.86 -7.47
C VAL A 70 -5.31 -2.15 -6.23
N MET A 71 -5.96 -1.00 -6.41
CA MET A 71 -6.53 -0.23 -5.30
C MET A 71 -7.64 -0.99 -4.57
N SER A 72 -8.29 -1.96 -5.21
CA SER A 72 -9.27 -2.81 -4.54
C SER A 72 -8.65 -3.71 -3.46
N LEU A 73 -7.34 -3.88 -3.48
CA LEU A 73 -6.59 -4.72 -2.54
C LEU A 73 -5.85 -3.90 -1.48
N VAL A 74 -5.84 -2.58 -1.59
CA VAL A 74 -5.06 -1.68 -0.73
C VAL A 74 -6.00 -0.98 0.25
N ASP A 75 -5.59 -0.89 1.50
CA ASP A 75 -6.37 -0.23 2.57
C ASP A 75 -5.96 1.23 2.77
N VAL A 76 -4.67 1.52 2.70
CA VAL A 76 -4.12 2.87 2.90
C VAL A 76 -3.05 3.16 1.87
N VAL A 77 -3.12 4.33 1.25
CA VAL A 77 -2.08 4.85 0.35
C VAL A 77 -1.44 6.08 0.96
N VAL A 78 -0.11 6.09 1.03
CA VAL A 78 0.66 7.31 1.32
C VAL A 78 1.14 7.83 -0.03
N ASP A 79 0.54 8.93 -0.50
CA ASP A 79 0.74 9.43 -1.86
C ASP A 79 1.67 10.63 -1.93
N GLY A 80 2.17 10.87 -3.14
CA GLY A 80 2.99 12.03 -3.46
C GLY A 80 4.49 11.78 -3.30
N PRO A 81 5.33 12.48 -4.08
CA PRO A 81 6.77 12.29 -4.02
C PRO A 81 7.34 12.83 -2.70
N PHE A 82 8.43 12.20 -2.22
CA PHE A 82 9.18 12.75 -1.11
C PHE A 82 9.88 14.03 -1.57
N ILE A 83 9.62 15.14 -0.89
CA ILE A 83 10.21 16.44 -1.20
C ILE A 83 11.09 16.89 -0.03
N TRP A 84 12.40 17.05 -0.26
CA TRP A 84 13.35 17.38 0.80
C TRP A 84 13.02 18.68 1.53
N SER A 85 12.57 19.71 0.81
CA SER A 85 12.19 20.98 1.41
C SER A 85 10.96 20.89 2.32
N CYS A 86 10.19 19.83 2.18
CA CYS A 86 9.02 19.55 3.02
C CYS A 86 9.29 18.42 4.03
N ALA A 87 10.52 17.91 4.12
CA ALA A 87 10.85 16.80 5.00
C ALA A 87 10.64 17.18 6.46
N ASP A 88 10.00 16.30 7.23
CA ASP A 88 9.76 16.48 8.64
C ASP A 88 9.77 15.11 9.33
N LYS A 89 10.78 14.87 10.17
CA LYS A 89 10.95 13.62 10.90
C LYS A 89 9.89 13.37 11.96
N ARG A 90 9.10 14.40 12.30
CA ARG A 90 8.02 14.27 13.28
C ARG A 90 6.73 13.70 12.70
N LEU A 91 6.65 13.59 11.36
CA LEU A 91 5.45 13.08 10.70
C LEU A 91 5.30 11.57 10.95
N ALA A 92 4.09 11.17 11.29
CA ALA A 92 3.73 9.76 11.37
C ALA A 92 3.49 9.24 9.95
N TYR A 93 4.09 8.09 9.61
CA TYR A 93 3.84 7.32 8.39
C TYR A 93 4.30 7.95 7.06
N CYS A 94 4.73 9.19 7.03
CA CYS A 94 5.23 9.82 5.82
C CYS A 94 6.50 10.63 6.08
N GLY A 95 7.25 10.91 5.01
CA GLY A 95 8.57 11.56 5.12
C GLY A 95 8.55 13.06 4.86
N SER A 96 7.51 13.58 4.21
CA SER A 96 7.40 15.00 3.89
C SER A 96 5.97 15.50 4.03
N THR A 97 5.80 16.79 4.28
CA THR A 97 4.50 17.39 4.59
C THR A 97 3.53 17.38 3.42
N ASN A 98 4.01 17.26 2.19
CA ASN A 98 3.17 17.19 1.00
C ASN A 98 2.51 15.83 0.80
N GLN A 99 2.98 14.80 1.51
CA GLN A 99 2.41 13.45 1.40
C GLN A 99 1.15 13.34 2.23
N ARG A 100 0.18 12.58 1.70
CA ARG A 100 -1.12 12.35 2.36
C ARG A 100 -1.26 10.87 2.72
N ILE A 101 -1.89 10.61 3.83
CA ILE A 101 -2.23 9.25 4.28
C ILE A 101 -3.72 9.07 3.99
N ILE A 102 -4.04 8.28 2.97
CA ILE A 102 -5.39 8.21 2.39
C ILE A 102 -6.05 6.87 2.73
N ASP A 103 -7.28 6.95 3.25
CA ASP A 103 -8.13 5.78 3.42
C ASP A 103 -8.72 5.41 2.05
N VAL A 104 -8.27 4.30 1.47
CA VAL A 104 -8.61 3.93 0.10
C VAL A 104 -10.09 3.61 -0.06
N LYS A 105 -10.65 2.78 0.83
CA LYS A 105 -12.06 2.36 0.71
C LYS A 105 -13.01 3.53 0.84
N LYS A 106 -12.81 4.37 1.83
CA LYS A 106 -13.65 5.55 2.05
C LYS A 106 -13.50 6.56 0.91
N SER A 107 -12.29 6.74 0.38
CA SER A 107 -12.04 7.66 -0.72
C SER A 107 -12.71 7.20 -2.01
N VAL A 108 -12.63 5.91 -2.32
CA VAL A 108 -13.27 5.35 -3.53
C VAL A 108 -14.80 5.43 -3.43
N GLU A 109 -15.35 5.09 -2.26
CA GLU A 109 -16.80 5.12 -2.06
C GLU A 109 -17.39 6.53 -2.15
N SER A 110 -16.69 7.52 -1.61
CA SER A 110 -17.18 8.90 -1.57
C SER A 110 -16.89 9.70 -2.84
N GLY A 111 -15.91 9.26 -3.65
CA GLY A 111 -15.40 10.01 -4.79
C GLY A 111 -14.48 11.18 -4.42
N GLU A 112 -14.13 11.32 -3.14
CA GLU A 112 -13.26 12.37 -2.61
C GLU A 112 -12.14 11.76 -1.78
N VAL A 113 -11.03 12.50 -1.63
CA VAL A 113 -9.93 12.07 -0.76
C VAL A 113 -10.38 12.12 0.70
N ILE A 114 -10.37 10.97 1.35
CA ILE A 114 -10.65 10.85 2.78
C ILE A 114 -9.35 10.40 3.46
N LEU A 115 -8.87 11.19 4.41
CA LEU A 115 -7.64 10.88 5.12
C LEU A 115 -7.86 9.74 6.11
N TYR A 116 -6.82 8.92 6.25
CA TYR A 116 -6.83 7.81 7.20
C TYR A 116 -6.80 8.36 8.64
N GLU A 117 -7.69 7.84 9.47
CA GLU A 117 -7.72 8.15 10.90
C GLU A 117 -7.18 6.95 11.68
N ALA A 118 -6.10 7.21 12.42
CA ALA A 118 -5.45 6.19 13.24
C ALA A 118 -6.24 5.92 14.52
#